data_2298ba2ccd3fe29893a31fc3cbbb6ce3
#
_entry.id   2298ba2ccd3fe29893a31fc3cbbb6ce3
#
_cell.length_a   1.000
_cell.length_b   1.000
_cell.length_c   1.000
_cell.angle_alpha   90.00
_cell.angle_beta   90.00
_cell.angle_gamma   90.00
#
_symmetry.space_group_name_H-M   'P 1'
#
loop_
_entity.id
_entity.type
_entity.pdbx_description
1 polymer ?
#
loop_
_entity_poly.entity_id
_entity_poly.type
_entity_poly.pdbx_seq_one_letter_code
_entity_poly.pdbx_strand_id
1 'polypeptide(L)'
;AFTPGALVTANQAQALTSVRQLDPVYVDITQSSQDLLRLRAQFTNGELRSAAEEAPVRLKLENGAMYPHEGRLQFTDVSVDESTGMVSLRALFPNPEHILLPGMYVRAVIAEGVDENALLVPQRALRRDPKGQASVLLVDGGGKVDVRLVDVGRTVGDSWQVLSGLKPGD
;
A
#
# COMPACT_ATOMS: atom_id res chain seq x y z
N ALA A 1 22.42 15.31 -28.39
CA ALA A 1 21.27 15.72 -29.20
C ALA A 1 21.80 16.12 -30.58
N PHE A 2 21.15 15.64 -31.65
CA PHE A 2 21.46 16.03 -33.02
C PHE A 2 20.74 17.33 -33.36
N THR A 3 21.44 18.24 -34.00
CA THR A 3 20.86 19.50 -34.46
C THR A 3 20.34 19.38 -35.90
N PRO A 4 19.36 20.20 -36.32
CA PRO A 4 18.96 20.23 -37.72
C PRO A 4 20.13 20.46 -38.67
N GLY A 5 20.26 19.62 -39.69
CA GLY A 5 21.40 19.66 -40.63
C GLY A 5 22.60 18.78 -40.27
N ALA A 6 22.56 18.07 -39.12
CA ALA A 6 23.60 17.11 -38.79
C ALA A 6 23.55 15.88 -39.72
N LEU A 7 24.74 15.43 -40.17
CA LEU A 7 24.84 14.22 -40.97
C LEU A 7 24.56 12.99 -40.12
N VAL A 8 23.66 12.16 -40.57
CA VAL A 8 23.34 10.87 -39.94
C VAL A 8 23.61 9.74 -40.92
N THR A 9 24.13 8.63 -40.42
CA THR A 9 24.44 7.45 -41.23
C THR A 9 23.60 6.28 -40.78
N ALA A 10 23.24 5.38 -41.72
CA ALA A 10 22.56 4.14 -41.39
C ALA A 10 23.41 3.34 -40.44
N ASN A 11 22.80 2.73 -39.40
CA ASN A 11 23.47 1.88 -38.41
C ASN A 11 24.52 2.59 -37.53
N GLN A 12 24.47 3.91 -37.36
CA GLN A 12 25.33 4.59 -36.40
C GLN A 12 25.07 4.08 -34.97
N ALA A 13 26.14 3.96 -34.18
CA ALA A 13 26.06 3.46 -32.80
C ALA A 13 25.29 4.44 -31.85
N GLN A 14 25.23 5.71 -32.18
CA GLN A 14 24.60 6.73 -31.37
C GLN A 14 23.13 6.97 -31.78
N ALA A 15 22.22 6.77 -30.86
CA ALA A 15 20.81 7.01 -31.09
C ALA A 15 20.53 8.52 -31.32
N LEU A 16 19.68 8.84 -32.30
CA LEU A 16 19.28 10.21 -32.62
C LEU A 16 18.44 10.84 -31.52
N THR A 17 17.50 10.06 -31.00
CA THR A 17 16.61 10.45 -29.89
C THR A 17 16.06 9.17 -29.22
N SER A 18 15.53 9.35 -28.05
CA SER A 18 14.79 8.30 -27.36
C SER A 18 13.31 8.65 -27.31
N VAL A 19 12.49 7.79 -27.85
CA VAL A 19 11.02 7.91 -27.77
C VAL A 19 10.58 7.09 -26.56
N ARG A 20 9.81 7.71 -25.68
CA ARG A 20 9.26 7.04 -24.49
C ARG A 20 7.74 7.11 -24.53
N GLN A 21 7.11 6.01 -24.21
CA GLN A 21 5.66 5.99 -23.98
C GLN A 21 5.40 6.56 -22.59
N LEU A 22 4.51 7.55 -22.53
CA LEU A 22 4.14 8.23 -21.27
C LEU A 22 2.73 7.87 -20.77
N ASP A 23 1.96 7.15 -21.58
CA ASP A 23 0.64 6.63 -21.21
C ASP A 23 0.43 5.26 -21.88
N PRO A 24 0.20 4.19 -21.11
CA PRO A 24 0.33 4.12 -19.66
C PRO A 24 1.81 4.16 -19.18
N VAL A 25 2.01 4.42 -17.88
CA VAL A 25 3.32 4.40 -17.23
C VAL A 25 3.44 3.25 -16.25
N TYR A 26 4.66 2.74 -16.10
CA TYR A 26 4.99 1.74 -15.08
C TYR A 26 5.59 2.43 -13.86
N VAL A 27 5.17 1.96 -12.70
CA VAL A 27 5.73 2.35 -11.40
C VAL A 27 6.32 1.12 -10.75
N ASP A 28 7.63 1.16 -10.50
CA ASP A 28 8.33 0.10 -9.80
C ASP A 28 8.25 0.36 -8.29
N ILE A 29 7.73 -0.62 -7.55
CA ILE A 29 7.48 -0.57 -6.11
C ILE A 29 8.40 -1.58 -5.46
N THR A 30 9.29 -1.13 -4.58
CA THR A 30 10.18 -2.02 -3.82
C THR A 30 9.58 -2.31 -2.46
N GLN A 31 9.52 -3.60 -2.10
CA GLN A 31 9.04 -4.07 -0.79
C GLN A 31 9.98 -5.14 -0.22
N SER A 32 9.92 -5.36 1.09
CA SER A 32 10.62 -6.47 1.70
C SER A 32 9.97 -7.80 1.32
N SER A 33 10.77 -8.86 1.19
CA SER A 33 10.26 -10.21 0.94
C SER A 33 9.34 -10.69 2.06
N GLN A 34 9.55 -10.22 3.29
CA GLN A 34 8.73 -10.53 4.45
C GLN A 34 7.31 -9.96 4.31
N ASP A 35 7.18 -8.70 3.86
CA ASP A 35 5.88 -8.06 3.66
C ASP A 35 5.11 -8.74 2.52
N LEU A 36 5.81 -9.13 1.46
CA LEU A 36 5.20 -9.87 0.36
C LEU A 36 4.65 -11.24 0.82
N LEU A 37 5.41 -11.98 1.62
CA LEU A 37 4.96 -13.26 2.16
C LEU A 37 3.75 -13.10 3.08
N ARG A 38 3.74 -12.05 3.91
CA ARG A 38 2.61 -11.71 4.77
C ARG A 38 1.38 -11.38 3.94
N LEU A 39 1.52 -10.54 2.93
CA LEU A 39 0.44 -10.17 2.02
C LEU A 39 -0.11 -11.41 1.31
N ARG A 40 0.75 -12.28 0.80
CA ARG A 40 0.36 -13.53 0.15
C ARG A 40 -0.40 -14.49 1.08
N ALA A 41 0.03 -14.61 2.35
CA ALA A 41 -0.65 -15.41 3.35
C ALA A 41 -2.08 -14.89 3.63
N GLN A 42 -2.27 -13.58 3.73
CA GLN A 42 -3.58 -12.95 3.92
C GLN A 42 -4.52 -13.20 2.73
N PHE A 43 -4.00 -13.18 1.50
CA PHE A 43 -4.78 -13.56 0.31
C PHE A 43 -5.20 -15.03 0.33
N THR A 44 -4.29 -15.94 0.73
CA THR A 44 -4.58 -17.37 0.76
C THR A 44 -5.61 -17.75 1.84
N ASN A 45 -5.61 -17.02 2.95
CA ASN A 45 -6.55 -17.27 4.07
C ASN A 45 -7.95 -16.68 3.82
N GLY A 46 -8.18 -16.00 2.70
CA GLY A 46 -9.48 -15.43 2.37
C GLY A 46 -9.88 -14.21 3.22
N GLU A 47 -8.94 -13.69 4.02
CA GLU A 47 -9.13 -12.46 4.81
C GLU A 47 -9.20 -11.22 3.90
N LEU A 48 -8.67 -11.35 2.69
CA LEU A 48 -8.74 -10.34 1.65
C LEU A 48 -9.59 -10.88 0.50
N ARG A 49 -10.82 -10.43 0.42
CA ARG A 49 -11.66 -10.70 -0.74
C ARG A 49 -11.13 -9.95 -1.95
N SER A 50 -10.82 -10.74 -2.98
CA SER A 50 -10.76 -10.36 -4.38
C SER A 50 -9.71 -9.35 -4.79
N ALA A 51 -8.87 -9.79 -5.53
CA ALA A 51 -8.17 -9.37 -6.73
C ALA A 51 -6.76 -9.95 -6.74
N ALA A 52 -6.69 -11.26 -6.69
CA ALA A 52 -5.43 -12.00 -6.82
C ALA A 52 -4.69 -11.71 -8.13
N GLU A 53 -5.31 -11.00 -9.06
CA GLU A 53 -4.69 -10.61 -10.33
C GLU A 53 -4.49 -9.09 -10.51
N GLU A 54 -5.25 -8.23 -9.80
CA GLU A 54 -5.19 -6.77 -10.02
C GLU A 54 -5.50 -5.98 -8.74
N ALA A 55 -4.62 -6.02 -7.73
CA ALA A 55 -4.81 -5.18 -6.55
C ALA A 55 -4.76 -3.69 -6.94
N PRO A 56 -5.76 -2.88 -6.55
CA PRO A 56 -5.75 -1.45 -6.84
C PRO A 56 -4.64 -0.76 -6.06
N VAL A 57 -3.89 0.07 -6.76
CA VAL A 57 -2.79 0.85 -6.20
C VAL A 57 -3.08 2.32 -6.41
N ARG A 58 -2.92 3.13 -5.37
CA ARG A 58 -2.99 4.58 -5.45
C ARG A 58 -1.61 5.18 -5.26
N LEU A 59 -1.36 6.33 -5.89
CA LEU A 59 -0.09 7.03 -5.73
C LEU A 59 -0.28 8.32 -4.93
N LYS A 60 0.68 8.55 -4.06
CA LYS A 60 0.88 9.84 -3.43
C LYS A 60 2.12 10.48 -4.04
N LEU A 61 1.94 11.65 -4.62
CA LEU A 61 3.00 12.43 -5.24
C LEU A 61 3.92 13.09 -4.18
N GLU A 62 5.08 13.59 -4.57
CA GLU A 62 6.03 14.26 -3.66
C GLU A 62 5.44 15.49 -2.96
N ASN A 63 4.55 16.22 -3.64
CA ASN A 63 3.84 17.37 -3.06
C ASN A 63 2.75 16.97 -2.04
N GLY A 64 2.57 15.67 -1.78
CA GLY A 64 1.58 15.15 -0.85
C GLY A 64 0.19 14.93 -1.46
N ALA A 65 -0.06 15.37 -2.69
CA ALA A 65 -1.33 15.16 -3.38
C ALA A 65 -1.50 13.69 -3.79
N MET A 66 -2.75 13.23 -3.81
CA MET A 66 -3.07 11.93 -4.37
C MET A 66 -3.19 12.03 -5.89
N TYR A 67 -2.58 11.08 -6.60
CA TYR A 67 -2.76 10.95 -8.03
C TYR A 67 -4.21 10.56 -8.36
N PRO A 68 -4.87 11.20 -9.35
CA PRO A 68 -6.31 11.01 -9.58
C PRO A 68 -6.69 9.64 -10.13
N HIS A 69 -5.76 8.96 -10.81
CA HIS A 69 -6.03 7.66 -11.42
C HIS A 69 -5.47 6.52 -10.56
N GLU A 70 -6.24 5.47 -10.42
CA GLU A 70 -5.80 4.23 -9.77
C GLU A 70 -5.06 3.36 -10.76
N GLY A 71 -3.98 2.77 -10.31
CA GLY A 71 -3.22 1.78 -11.06
C GLY A 71 -3.55 0.37 -10.62
N ARG A 72 -2.96 -0.60 -11.33
CA ARG A 72 -3.11 -2.02 -11.09
C ARG A 72 -1.77 -2.68 -10.89
N LEU A 73 -1.65 -3.45 -9.83
CA LEU A 73 -0.44 -4.19 -9.53
C LEU A 73 -0.33 -5.40 -10.48
N GLN A 74 0.81 -5.53 -11.13
CA GLN A 74 1.13 -6.69 -11.97
C GLN A 74 2.06 -7.62 -11.21
N PHE A 75 1.58 -8.84 -10.94
CA PHE A 75 2.37 -9.87 -10.24
C PHE A 75 3.28 -10.68 -11.18
N THR A 76 3.26 -10.38 -12.46
CA THR A 76 3.95 -11.18 -13.48
C THR A 76 5.48 -11.01 -13.47
N ASP A 77 5.96 -9.85 -13.02
CA ASP A 77 7.38 -9.49 -13.04
C ASP A 77 7.94 -9.31 -11.62
N VAL A 78 7.71 -10.31 -10.76
CA VAL A 78 8.28 -10.29 -9.41
C VAL A 78 9.74 -10.72 -9.47
N SER A 79 10.66 -9.79 -9.30
CA SER A 79 12.09 -10.08 -9.17
C SER A 79 12.56 -9.82 -7.74
N VAL A 80 13.36 -10.73 -7.22
CA VAL A 80 14.02 -10.58 -5.92
C VAL A 80 15.46 -10.17 -6.15
N ASP A 81 15.87 -9.06 -5.56
CA ASP A 81 17.27 -8.67 -5.50
C ASP A 81 17.96 -9.48 -4.39
N GLU A 82 18.84 -10.39 -4.80
CA GLU A 82 19.53 -11.32 -3.88
C GLU A 82 20.44 -10.61 -2.87
N SER A 83 20.90 -9.40 -3.20
CA SER A 83 21.82 -8.64 -2.33
C SER A 83 21.09 -7.92 -1.20
N THR A 84 19.88 -7.47 -1.43
CA THR A 84 19.07 -6.67 -0.49
C THR A 84 17.90 -7.44 0.09
N GLY A 85 17.50 -8.56 -0.51
CA GLY A 85 16.28 -9.29 -0.17
C GLY A 85 14.99 -8.52 -0.49
N MET A 86 15.10 -7.45 -1.26
CA MET A 86 13.95 -6.66 -1.69
C MET A 86 13.28 -7.27 -2.91
N VAL A 87 11.98 -7.14 -2.97
CA VAL A 87 11.15 -7.58 -4.09
C VAL A 87 10.67 -6.35 -4.84
N SER A 88 10.90 -6.36 -6.15
CA SER A 88 10.35 -5.35 -7.06
C SER A 88 9.02 -5.82 -7.61
N LEU A 89 8.00 -5.04 -7.38
CA LEU A 89 6.66 -5.21 -7.94
C LEU A 89 6.42 -4.08 -8.94
N ARG A 90 5.70 -4.37 -10.01
CA ARG A 90 5.38 -3.38 -11.03
C ARG A 90 3.89 -3.09 -11.06
N ALA A 91 3.53 -1.82 -11.07
CA ALA A 91 2.16 -1.37 -11.23
C ALA A 91 2.00 -0.53 -12.50
N LEU A 92 0.89 -0.72 -13.20
CA LEU A 92 0.53 0.01 -14.40
C LEU A 92 -0.46 1.11 -14.06
N PHE A 93 -0.17 2.34 -14.51
CA PHE A 93 -1.01 3.52 -14.26
C PHE A 93 -1.40 4.20 -15.56
N PRO A 94 -2.67 4.56 -15.76
CA PRO A 94 -3.07 5.51 -16.80
C PRO A 94 -2.42 6.88 -16.53
N ASN A 95 -1.95 7.55 -17.54
CA ASN A 95 -1.30 8.86 -17.43
C ASN A 95 -1.71 9.82 -18.55
N PRO A 96 -3.01 10.02 -18.76
CA PRO A 96 -3.50 10.83 -19.89
C PRO A 96 -3.06 12.29 -19.81
N GLU A 97 -2.93 12.86 -18.62
CA GLU A 97 -2.48 14.23 -18.42
C GLU A 97 -0.94 14.36 -18.39
N HIS A 98 -0.19 13.28 -18.57
CA HIS A 98 1.27 13.25 -18.53
C HIS A 98 1.88 13.86 -17.25
N ILE A 99 1.17 13.75 -16.11
CA ILE A 99 1.63 14.23 -14.80
C ILE A 99 2.82 13.41 -14.30
N LEU A 100 2.76 12.08 -14.51
CA LEU A 100 3.83 11.18 -14.12
C LEU A 100 4.92 11.19 -15.18
N LEU A 101 6.14 11.51 -14.75
CA LEU A 101 7.31 11.52 -15.63
C LEU A 101 8.29 10.43 -15.21
N PRO A 102 9.01 9.83 -16.17
CA PRO A 102 10.06 8.86 -15.86
C PRO A 102 11.13 9.47 -14.96
N GLY A 103 11.43 8.76 -13.85
CA GLY A 103 12.39 9.20 -12.84
C GLY A 103 11.79 9.99 -11.68
N MET A 104 10.47 10.24 -11.66
CA MET A 104 9.80 10.82 -10.49
C MET A 104 9.70 9.82 -9.35
N TYR A 105 9.89 10.29 -8.13
CA TYR A 105 9.60 9.53 -6.93
C TYR A 105 8.12 9.66 -6.58
N VAL A 106 7.50 8.54 -6.33
CA VAL A 106 6.10 8.46 -5.88
C VAL A 106 5.99 7.44 -4.75
N ARG A 107 4.99 7.59 -3.92
CA ARG A 107 4.68 6.63 -2.86
C ARG A 107 3.45 5.83 -3.23
N ALA A 108 3.59 4.54 -3.42
CA ALA A 108 2.48 3.64 -3.64
C ALA A 108 1.73 3.36 -2.33
N VAL A 109 0.42 3.41 -2.38
CA VAL A 109 -0.50 3.03 -1.33
C VAL A 109 -1.33 1.88 -1.86
N ILE A 110 -1.08 0.69 -1.33
CA ILE A 110 -1.78 -0.54 -1.70
C ILE A 110 -2.85 -0.77 -0.65
N ALA A 111 -4.11 -0.92 -1.08
CA ALA A 111 -5.18 -1.35 -0.19
C ALA A 111 -5.02 -2.86 0.03
N GLU A 112 -4.59 -3.25 1.22
CA GLU A 112 -4.39 -4.66 1.56
C GLU A 112 -5.72 -5.41 1.73
N GLY A 113 -6.81 -4.70 2.00
CA GLY A 113 -8.16 -5.24 2.15
C GLY A 113 -9.04 -4.36 3.01
N VAL A 114 -10.31 -4.67 3.00
CA VAL A 114 -11.34 -4.06 3.86
C VAL A 114 -11.83 -5.14 4.80
N ASP A 115 -11.61 -4.94 6.09
CA ASP A 115 -12.21 -5.76 7.14
C ASP A 115 -13.52 -5.10 7.59
N GLU A 116 -14.63 -5.57 7.02
CA GLU A 116 -15.97 -5.02 7.28
C GLU A 116 -16.45 -5.28 8.72
N ASN A 117 -15.83 -6.23 9.41
CA ASN A 117 -16.19 -6.60 10.79
C ASN A 117 -15.20 -6.06 11.82
N ALA A 118 -14.25 -5.22 11.41
CA ALA A 118 -13.26 -4.67 12.32
C ALA A 118 -13.89 -3.79 13.40
N LEU A 119 -13.62 -4.13 14.65
CA LEU A 119 -13.97 -3.26 15.79
C LEU A 119 -12.84 -2.25 15.99
N LEU A 120 -13.20 -0.97 15.94
CA LEU A 120 -12.27 0.14 16.15
C LEU A 120 -12.59 0.85 17.47
N VAL A 121 -11.55 1.06 18.29
CA VAL A 121 -11.67 1.79 19.56
C VAL A 121 -10.73 2.99 19.52
N PRO A 122 -11.20 4.20 19.84
CA PRO A 122 -10.33 5.38 19.89
C PRO A 122 -9.13 5.16 20.80
N GLN A 123 -7.95 5.64 20.38
CA GLN A 123 -6.69 5.44 21.14
C GLN A 123 -6.80 5.93 22.58
N ARG A 124 -7.55 7.00 22.82
CA ARG A 124 -7.79 7.58 24.14
C ARG A 124 -8.60 6.69 25.09
N ALA A 125 -9.38 5.73 24.56
CA ALA A 125 -10.18 4.80 25.37
C ALA A 125 -9.39 3.57 25.81
N LEU A 126 -8.21 3.34 25.20
CA LEU A 126 -7.35 2.23 25.52
C LEU A 126 -6.39 2.59 26.66
N ARG A 127 -6.32 1.74 27.66
CA ARG A 127 -5.33 1.79 28.74
C ARG A 127 -4.38 0.62 28.65
N ARG A 128 -3.10 0.86 28.95
CA ARG A 128 -2.11 -0.21 29.07
C ARG A 128 -1.62 -0.27 30.49
N ASP A 129 -1.53 -1.46 31.04
CA ASP A 129 -0.94 -1.69 32.35
C ASP A 129 0.60 -1.71 32.24
N PRO A 130 1.35 -1.72 33.38
CA PRO A 130 2.80 -1.80 33.37
C PRO A 130 3.36 -3.07 32.69
N LYS A 131 2.53 -4.11 32.52
CA LYS A 131 2.88 -5.34 31.84
C LYS A 131 2.61 -5.29 30.33
N GLY A 132 2.10 -4.14 29.84
CA GLY A 132 1.76 -3.92 28.43
C GLY A 132 0.39 -4.44 27.99
N GLN A 133 -0.42 -5.00 28.92
CA GLN A 133 -1.72 -5.54 28.62
C GLN A 133 -2.72 -4.41 28.36
N ALA A 134 -3.46 -4.52 27.25
CA ALA A 134 -4.45 -3.51 26.87
C ALA A 134 -5.80 -3.79 27.52
N SER A 135 -6.48 -2.72 27.95
CA SER A 135 -7.81 -2.77 28.55
C SER A 135 -8.64 -1.56 28.17
N VAL A 136 -9.94 -1.72 28.19
CA VAL A 136 -10.93 -0.65 27.97
C VAL A 136 -11.91 -0.62 29.15
N LEU A 137 -12.52 0.55 29.38
CA LEU A 137 -13.59 0.72 30.34
C LEU A 137 -14.93 0.70 29.61
N LEU A 138 -15.78 -0.23 29.99
CA LEU A 138 -17.14 -0.33 29.48
C LEU A 138 -18.11 0.15 30.53
N VAL A 139 -19.21 0.75 30.09
CA VAL A 139 -20.30 1.18 30.98
C VAL A 139 -21.51 0.30 30.66
N ASP A 140 -21.95 -0.50 31.62
CA ASP A 140 -23.14 -1.32 31.45
C ASP A 140 -24.44 -0.49 31.47
N GLY A 141 -25.56 -1.10 31.11
CA GLY A 141 -26.85 -0.44 31.09
C GLY A 141 -27.33 0.08 32.46
N GLY A 142 -26.68 -0.29 33.55
CA GLY A 142 -26.91 0.19 34.91
C GLY A 142 -25.95 1.30 35.35
N GLY A 143 -25.07 1.77 34.46
CA GLY A 143 -24.09 2.83 34.76
C GLY A 143 -22.85 2.31 35.52
N LYS A 144 -22.69 1.02 35.70
CA LYS A 144 -21.50 0.45 36.33
C LYS A 144 -20.37 0.31 35.34
N VAL A 145 -19.17 0.70 35.77
CA VAL A 145 -17.93 0.59 34.95
C VAL A 145 -17.31 -0.79 35.15
N ASP A 146 -17.05 -1.46 34.05
CA ASP A 146 -16.33 -2.73 33.99
C ASP A 146 -15.01 -2.55 33.22
N VAL A 147 -13.94 -3.21 33.70
CA VAL A 147 -12.63 -3.22 33.03
C VAL A 147 -12.52 -4.47 32.22
N ARG A 148 -12.42 -4.34 30.90
CA ARG A 148 -12.28 -5.50 30.02
C ARG A 148 -10.93 -5.50 29.33
N LEU A 149 -10.26 -6.65 29.40
CA LEU A 149 -9.02 -6.89 28.70
C LEU A 149 -9.30 -7.11 27.22
N VAL A 150 -8.46 -6.51 26.37
CA VAL A 150 -8.61 -6.58 24.92
C VAL A 150 -7.27 -6.86 24.26
N ASP A 151 -7.31 -7.60 23.16
CA ASP A 151 -6.17 -7.73 22.27
C ASP A 151 -6.33 -6.75 21.14
N VAL A 152 -5.28 -5.97 20.90
CA VAL A 152 -5.28 -4.93 19.87
C VAL A 152 -4.26 -5.23 18.79
N GLY A 153 -4.67 -4.99 17.55
CA GLY A 153 -3.85 -5.14 16.36
C GLY A 153 -3.18 -3.83 15.95
N ARG A 154 -3.39 -3.46 14.69
CA ARG A 154 -2.82 -2.24 14.10
C ARG A 154 -3.62 -0.99 14.43
N THR A 155 -2.98 0.16 14.32
CA THR A 155 -3.65 1.45 14.38
C THR A 155 -4.26 1.80 13.02
N VAL A 156 -5.47 2.32 13.02
CA VAL A 156 -6.18 2.83 11.84
C VAL A 156 -6.59 4.26 12.15
N GLY A 157 -5.88 5.23 11.58
CA GLY A 157 -6.07 6.64 11.92
C GLY A 157 -5.79 6.92 13.40
N ASP A 158 -6.79 7.41 14.13
CA ASP A 158 -6.75 7.71 15.57
C ASP A 158 -7.30 6.57 16.46
N SER A 159 -7.55 5.41 15.88
CA SER A 159 -8.19 4.27 16.54
C SER A 159 -7.32 3.01 16.48
N TRP A 160 -7.52 2.12 17.46
CA TRP A 160 -6.95 0.76 17.47
C TRP A 160 -7.96 -0.24 16.95
N GLN A 161 -7.52 -1.15 16.11
CA GLN A 161 -8.26 -2.35 15.75
C GLN A 161 -8.23 -3.32 16.92
N VAL A 162 -9.40 -3.75 17.38
CA VAL A 162 -9.55 -4.78 18.44
C VAL A 162 -9.72 -6.13 17.78
N LEU A 163 -8.83 -7.06 18.12
CA LEU A 163 -8.83 -8.44 17.61
C LEU A 163 -9.71 -9.36 18.45
N SER A 164 -9.73 -9.12 19.77
CA SER A 164 -10.55 -9.90 20.70
C SER A 164 -10.88 -9.13 21.97
N GLY A 165 -11.90 -9.57 22.70
CA GLY A 165 -12.30 -9.00 24.00
C GLY A 165 -13.48 -8.04 23.95
N LEU A 166 -13.93 -7.57 22.78
CA LEU A 166 -15.13 -6.73 22.63
C LEU A 166 -16.12 -7.33 21.65
N LYS A 167 -17.36 -6.89 21.78
CA LYS A 167 -18.44 -7.17 20.83
C LYS A 167 -19.02 -5.87 20.29
N PRO A 168 -19.63 -5.87 19.09
CA PRO A 168 -20.36 -4.71 18.58
C PRO A 168 -21.48 -4.31 19.57
N GLY A 169 -21.48 -3.05 19.99
CA GLY A 169 -22.48 -2.51 20.92
C GLY A 169 -22.06 -2.48 22.40
N ASP A 170 -20.86 -2.96 22.75
CA ASP A 170 -20.26 -2.85 24.09
C ASP A 170 -19.93 -1.40 24.46
#